data_8f13ac882a7b6cea1e28fe157efe3c31
#
_entry.id   8f13ac882a7b6cea1e28fe157efe3c31
#
_cell.length_a   1.000
_cell.length_b   1.000
_cell.length_c   1.000
_cell.angle_alpha   90.00
_cell.angle_beta   90.00
_cell.angle_gamma   90.00
#
_symmetry.space_group_name_H-M   'P 1'
#
loop_
_entity.id
_entity.type
_entity.pdbx_description
1 polymer ?
#
loop_
_entity_poly.entity_id
_entity_poly.type
_entity_poly.pdbx_seq_one_letter_code
_entity_poly.pdbx_strand_id
1 'polypeptide(L)'
;MERGGAMERPCQDMSHPALSIVIPAYNECARIEGALERVMRCIEDRGWDAEVIVIDDGSNDSTVDVVQHWMALYERLHLVKNDGNRGKGYSVRNGLLQAAGDIVMFTDADLSAPIEEAERLFAALDAGADVAIGSRWLDKQKQTVHQPLYRRFFGRCFNKVTRLVIGLPFQDTQCGFKAFKREAAQTIFRLQTIERWGFDPEILFIARKLKYRIVEVPVTWGHDERSRMSYLKDGMKMLEEMAQIRTNSIRGRYDEAIAAMKDTSHMVTPQVDRPETIEHVEAR
;
A
#
# COMPACT_ATOMS: atom_id res chain seq x y z
N MET A 1 -47.24 7.97 19.27
CA MET A 1 -46.84 8.42 17.90
C MET A 1 -45.61 9.27 18.06
N GLU A 2 -44.43 8.63 18.07
CA GLU A 2 -43.15 9.31 18.06
C GLU A 2 -42.49 9.00 16.69
N ARG A 3 -42.26 10.06 15.92
CA ARG A 3 -41.58 9.94 14.61
C ARG A 3 -40.10 9.88 14.89
N GLY A 4 -39.51 8.75 14.53
CA GLY A 4 -38.08 8.57 14.50
C GLY A 4 -37.44 9.53 13.50
N GLY A 5 -36.63 10.45 14.03
CA GLY A 5 -35.78 11.33 13.22
C GLY A 5 -34.73 10.51 12.50
N ALA A 6 -34.81 10.44 11.19
CA ALA A 6 -33.72 9.96 10.37
C ALA A 6 -32.54 10.92 10.58
N MET A 7 -31.43 10.39 11.09
CA MET A 7 -30.17 11.09 11.23
C MET A 7 -29.62 11.29 9.81
N GLU A 8 -29.81 12.48 9.24
CA GLU A 8 -29.17 12.87 7.97
C GLU A 8 -27.65 12.80 8.19
N ARG A 9 -27.00 11.93 7.44
CA ARG A 9 -25.54 11.94 7.34
C ARG A 9 -25.15 13.28 6.71
N PRO A 10 -24.14 13.99 7.26
CA PRO A 10 -23.67 15.23 6.64
C PRO A 10 -23.24 14.95 5.21
N CYS A 11 -23.58 15.86 4.29
CA CYS A 11 -23.09 15.85 2.90
C CYS A 11 -21.59 15.63 2.92
N GLN A 12 -21.14 14.45 2.50
CA GLN A 12 -19.73 14.19 2.23
C GLN A 12 -19.37 15.08 1.05
N ASP A 13 -18.34 15.87 1.22
CA ASP A 13 -17.70 16.63 0.16
C ASP A 13 -17.23 15.61 -0.92
N MET A 14 -17.94 15.55 -2.04
CA MET A 14 -17.76 14.56 -3.11
C MET A 14 -16.45 14.76 -3.90
N SER A 15 -15.46 15.48 -3.34
CA SER A 15 -14.28 15.92 -4.07
C SER A 15 -13.19 14.84 -4.22
N HIS A 16 -13.11 13.85 -3.34
CA HIS A 16 -12.12 12.77 -3.43
C HIS A 16 -12.64 11.45 -2.81
N PRO A 17 -12.16 10.27 -3.28
CA PRO A 17 -12.59 8.98 -2.77
C PRO A 17 -12.09 8.76 -1.33
N ALA A 18 -12.81 7.93 -0.57
CA ALA A 18 -12.35 7.51 0.76
C ALA A 18 -11.19 6.49 0.69
N LEU A 19 -11.14 5.71 -0.39
CA LEU A 19 -10.18 4.62 -0.59
C LEU A 19 -9.54 4.69 -1.97
N SER A 20 -8.22 4.47 -2.05
CA SER A 20 -7.52 4.20 -3.31
C SER A 20 -6.88 2.83 -3.28
N ILE A 21 -7.13 2.01 -4.30
CA ILE A 21 -6.56 0.67 -4.47
C ILE A 21 -5.58 0.70 -5.65
N VAL A 22 -4.29 0.52 -5.37
CA VAL A 22 -3.23 0.49 -6.38
C VAL A 22 -2.88 -0.94 -6.75
N ILE A 23 -2.86 -1.24 -8.05
CA ILE A 23 -2.54 -2.56 -8.60
C ILE A 23 -1.38 -2.42 -9.59
N PRO A 24 -0.15 -2.76 -9.21
CA PRO A 24 0.97 -2.81 -10.16
C PRO A 24 0.81 -4.00 -11.10
N ALA A 25 0.98 -3.78 -12.41
CA ALA A 25 0.82 -4.79 -13.43
C ALA A 25 2.00 -4.78 -14.43
N TYR A 26 2.54 -5.96 -14.76
CA TYR A 26 3.53 -6.16 -15.80
C TYR A 26 3.32 -7.48 -16.52
N ASN A 27 2.80 -7.44 -17.75
CA ASN A 27 2.45 -8.62 -18.53
C ASN A 27 1.48 -9.55 -17.77
N GLU A 28 0.37 -9.00 -17.31
CA GLU A 28 -0.64 -9.65 -16.47
C GLU A 28 -1.95 -9.92 -17.22
N CYS A 29 -1.97 -9.92 -18.57
CA CYS A 29 -3.20 -10.06 -19.38
C CYS A 29 -4.03 -11.29 -18.99
N ALA A 30 -3.40 -12.38 -18.55
CA ALA A 30 -4.09 -13.62 -18.16
C ALA A 30 -4.74 -13.55 -16.74
N ARG A 31 -4.47 -12.50 -15.94
CA ARG A 31 -4.91 -12.41 -14.55
C ARG A 31 -5.61 -11.11 -14.22
N ILE A 32 -5.24 -10.01 -14.89
CA ILE A 32 -5.72 -8.67 -14.54
C ILE A 32 -7.23 -8.53 -14.71
N GLU A 33 -7.83 -9.21 -15.70
CA GLU A 33 -9.28 -9.20 -15.91
C GLU A 33 -10.04 -9.75 -14.69
N GLY A 34 -9.69 -10.96 -14.25
CA GLY A 34 -10.31 -11.57 -13.07
C GLY A 34 -10.03 -10.80 -11.78
N ALA A 35 -8.85 -10.16 -11.69
CA ALA A 35 -8.53 -9.29 -10.56
C ALA A 35 -9.42 -8.05 -10.54
N LEU A 36 -9.59 -7.36 -11.66
CA LEU A 36 -10.46 -6.19 -11.77
C LEU A 36 -11.91 -6.56 -11.50
N GLU A 37 -12.41 -7.65 -12.09
CA GLU A 37 -13.77 -8.14 -11.84
C GLU A 37 -14.02 -8.32 -10.33
N ARG A 38 -13.11 -8.98 -9.62
CA ARG A 38 -13.25 -9.25 -8.19
C ARG A 38 -13.16 -7.98 -7.35
N VAL A 39 -12.22 -7.08 -7.67
CA VAL A 39 -12.04 -5.81 -6.97
C VAL A 39 -13.27 -4.92 -7.15
N MET A 40 -13.78 -4.76 -8.38
CA MET A 40 -14.95 -3.94 -8.65
C MET A 40 -16.20 -4.51 -7.98
N ARG A 41 -16.41 -5.82 -8.06
CA ARG A 41 -17.50 -6.48 -7.34
C ARG A 41 -17.42 -6.25 -5.83
N CYS A 42 -16.22 -6.39 -5.25
CA CYS A 42 -16.04 -6.15 -3.82
C CYS A 42 -16.35 -4.69 -3.44
N ILE A 43 -15.94 -3.72 -4.26
CA ILE A 43 -16.26 -2.29 -4.06
C ILE A 43 -17.77 -2.08 -4.06
N GLU A 44 -18.48 -2.65 -5.04
CA GLU A 44 -19.94 -2.56 -5.18
C GLU A 44 -20.66 -3.23 -4.00
N ASP A 45 -20.30 -4.49 -3.67
CA ASP A 45 -20.92 -5.29 -2.60
C ASP A 45 -20.75 -4.64 -1.22
N ARG A 46 -19.64 -3.94 -0.99
CA ARG A 46 -19.31 -3.28 0.28
C ARG A 46 -19.71 -1.81 0.31
N GLY A 47 -20.12 -1.25 -0.82
CA GLY A 47 -20.44 0.18 -0.96
C GLY A 47 -19.24 1.07 -0.65
N TRP A 48 -18.02 0.65 -1.02
CA TRP A 48 -16.83 1.46 -0.81
C TRP A 48 -16.79 2.63 -1.77
N ASP A 49 -16.57 3.82 -1.23
CA ASP A 49 -16.23 5.01 -2.02
C ASP A 49 -14.75 4.93 -2.42
N ALA A 50 -14.47 4.26 -3.54
CA ALA A 50 -13.12 3.88 -3.92
C ALA A 50 -12.77 4.24 -5.37
N GLU A 51 -11.50 4.55 -5.61
CA GLU A 51 -10.86 4.52 -6.91
C GLU A 51 -9.91 3.34 -7.02
N VAL A 52 -9.68 2.85 -8.23
CA VAL A 52 -8.70 1.83 -8.54
C VAL A 52 -7.69 2.40 -9.53
N ILE A 53 -6.41 2.26 -9.22
CA ILE A 53 -5.32 2.76 -10.06
C ILE A 53 -4.45 1.59 -10.48
N VAL A 54 -4.54 1.18 -11.73
CA VAL A 54 -3.63 0.18 -12.31
C VAL A 54 -2.38 0.88 -12.82
N ILE A 55 -1.21 0.40 -12.38
CA ILE A 55 0.08 0.92 -12.85
C ILE A 55 0.71 -0.10 -13.79
N ASP A 56 0.69 0.18 -15.07
CA ASP A 56 1.34 -0.63 -16.08
C ASP A 56 2.85 -0.35 -16.12
N ASP A 57 3.65 -1.36 -15.83
CA ASP A 57 5.12 -1.27 -15.77
C ASP A 57 5.77 -1.61 -17.14
N GLY A 58 5.19 -1.11 -18.23
CA GLY A 58 5.69 -1.32 -19.57
C GLY A 58 5.37 -2.71 -20.11
N SER A 59 4.14 -3.17 -19.98
CA SER A 59 3.67 -4.45 -20.53
C SER A 59 3.81 -4.52 -22.05
N ASN A 60 4.16 -5.71 -22.53
CA ASN A 60 4.27 -6.02 -23.97
C ASN A 60 3.17 -7.01 -24.44
N ASP A 61 2.25 -7.35 -23.58
CA ASP A 61 1.07 -8.16 -23.85
C ASP A 61 -0.21 -7.30 -23.84
N SER A 62 -1.37 -7.92 -23.89
CA SER A 62 -2.66 -7.20 -23.89
C SER A 62 -3.11 -6.68 -22.52
N THR A 63 -2.23 -6.57 -21.52
CA THR A 63 -2.59 -6.05 -20.18
C THR A 63 -3.25 -4.69 -20.27
N VAL A 64 -2.65 -3.76 -21.03
CA VAL A 64 -3.16 -2.40 -21.21
C VAL A 64 -4.54 -2.39 -21.86
N ASP A 65 -4.72 -3.20 -22.90
CA ASP A 65 -6.01 -3.26 -23.63
C ASP A 65 -7.14 -3.76 -22.73
N VAL A 66 -6.87 -4.77 -21.90
CA VAL A 66 -7.82 -5.28 -20.90
C VAL A 66 -8.21 -4.18 -19.92
N VAL A 67 -7.23 -3.47 -19.35
CA VAL A 67 -7.52 -2.40 -18.38
C VAL A 67 -8.32 -1.28 -19.04
N GLN A 68 -7.98 -0.87 -20.26
CA GLN A 68 -8.71 0.17 -20.99
C GLN A 68 -10.16 -0.24 -21.29
N HIS A 69 -10.41 -1.52 -21.57
CA HIS A 69 -11.77 -2.03 -21.72
C HIS A 69 -12.58 -1.84 -20.43
N TRP A 70 -12.00 -2.16 -19.27
CA TRP A 70 -12.64 -1.99 -17.97
C TRP A 70 -12.83 -0.52 -17.59
N MET A 71 -11.93 0.38 -17.98
CA MET A 71 -12.08 1.84 -17.77
C MET A 71 -13.32 2.40 -18.49
N ALA A 72 -13.74 1.80 -19.61
CA ALA A 72 -14.97 2.20 -20.29
C ALA A 72 -16.25 1.82 -19.49
N LEU A 73 -16.14 0.90 -18.53
CA LEU A 73 -17.24 0.43 -17.69
C LEU A 73 -17.26 1.08 -16.31
N TYR A 74 -16.08 1.50 -15.82
CA TYR A 74 -15.89 2.02 -14.46
C TYR A 74 -15.15 3.35 -14.48
N GLU A 75 -15.86 4.45 -14.21
CA GLU A 75 -15.33 5.82 -14.25
C GLU A 75 -14.16 6.04 -13.29
N ARG A 76 -14.17 5.36 -12.14
CA ARG A 76 -13.11 5.48 -11.10
C ARG A 76 -12.00 4.43 -11.22
N LEU A 77 -11.88 3.80 -12.39
CA LEU A 77 -10.71 2.99 -12.73
C LEU A 77 -9.76 3.80 -13.59
N HIS A 78 -8.52 3.91 -13.15
CA HIS A 78 -7.48 4.70 -13.81
C HIS A 78 -6.31 3.81 -14.23
N LEU A 79 -5.72 4.11 -15.38
CA LEU A 79 -4.50 3.48 -15.87
C LEU A 79 -3.38 4.50 -15.95
N VAL A 80 -2.29 4.21 -15.25
CA VAL A 80 -1.05 4.98 -15.31
C VAL A 80 0.03 4.09 -15.93
N LYS A 81 0.74 4.58 -16.94
CA LYS A 81 1.82 3.84 -17.61
C LYS A 81 3.17 4.38 -17.18
N ASN A 82 4.06 3.50 -16.79
CA ASN A 82 5.46 3.85 -16.56
C ASN A 82 6.21 3.95 -17.90
N ASP A 83 7.30 4.69 -17.93
CA ASP A 83 8.22 4.72 -19.07
C ASP A 83 9.10 3.46 -19.04
N GLY A 84 8.57 2.35 -19.60
CA GLY A 84 9.16 1.03 -19.59
C GLY A 84 9.10 0.30 -18.24
N ASN A 85 9.80 -0.84 -18.15
CA ASN A 85 9.83 -1.65 -16.93
C ASN A 85 10.76 -1.09 -15.86
N ARG A 86 10.19 -0.39 -14.91
CA ARG A 86 10.89 0.22 -13.77
C ARG A 86 10.97 -0.70 -12.55
N GLY A 87 10.04 -1.63 -12.43
CA GLY A 87 9.94 -2.58 -11.33
C GLY A 87 8.75 -2.34 -10.40
N LYS A 88 8.39 -3.37 -9.64
CA LYS A 88 7.20 -3.38 -8.78
C LYS A 88 7.21 -2.23 -7.76
N GLY A 89 8.35 -2.00 -7.10
CA GLY A 89 8.47 -0.93 -6.10
C GLY A 89 8.25 0.46 -6.68
N TYR A 90 8.77 0.70 -7.90
CA TYR A 90 8.51 1.95 -8.61
C TYR A 90 7.02 2.10 -8.93
N SER A 91 6.38 1.05 -9.46
CA SER A 91 4.97 1.06 -9.84
C SER A 91 4.06 1.31 -8.63
N VAL A 92 4.31 0.63 -7.49
CA VAL A 92 3.57 0.86 -6.25
C VAL A 92 3.76 2.30 -5.76
N ARG A 93 5.01 2.80 -5.73
CA ARG A 93 5.32 4.18 -5.37
C ARG A 93 4.57 5.17 -6.26
N ASN A 94 4.65 4.97 -7.58
CA ASN A 94 4.01 5.86 -8.56
C ASN A 94 2.50 5.94 -8.34
N GLY A 95 1.84 4.79 -8.10
CA GLY A 95 0.40 4.74 -7.84
C GLY A 95 0.01 5.38 -6.50
N LEU A 96 0.72 5.04 -5.42
CA LEU A 96 0.37 5.55 -4.09
C LEU A 96 0.65 7.05 -3.92
N LEU A 97 1.58 7.61 -4.69
CA LEU A 97 1.81 9.06 -4.69
C LEU A 97 0.73 9.82 -5.48
N GLN A 98 0.02 9.17 -6.41
CA GLN A 98 -1.09 9.75 -7.17
C GLN A 98 -2.45 9.50 -6.51
N ALA A 99 -2.53 8.55 -5.59
CA ALA A 99 -3.76 8.16 -4.91
C ALA A 99 -4.37 9.32 -4.10
N ALA A 100 -5.68 9.52 -4.26
CA ALA A 100 -6.43 10.61 -3.64
C ALA A 100 -7.22 10.20 -2.39
N GLY A 101 -7.40 8.91 -2.14
CA GLY A 101 -8.17 8.38 -1.00
C GLY A 101 -7.55 8.69 0.37
N ASP A 102 -8.37 8.78 1.41
CA ASP A 102 -7.88 8.96 2.78
C ASP A 102 -7.14 7.73 3.29
N ILE A 103 -7.60 6.56 2.85
CA ILE A 103 -6.88 5.29 2.95
C ILE A 103 -6.36 4.94 1.57
N VAL A 104 -5.09 4.58 1.49
CA VAL A 104 -4.47 4.10 0.25
C VAL A 104 -3.89 2.73 0.48
N MET A 105 -4.12 1.81 -0.45
CA MET A 105 -3.59 0.46 -0.36
C MET A 105 -3.02 -0.01 -1.69
N PHE A 106 -2.17 -1.03 -1.64
CA PHE A 106 -1.80 -1.77 -2.83
C PHE A 106 -2.05 -3.26 -2.66
N THR A 107 -2.35 -3.91 -3.76
CA THR A 107 -2.51 -5.37 -3.87
C THR A 107 -1.88 -5.88 -5.16
N ASP A 108 -1.47 -7.15 -5.16
CA ASP A 108 -0.91 -7.79 -6.36
C ASP A 108 -2.01 -8.10 -7.39
N ALA A 109 -1.68 -8.03 -8.67
CA ALA A 109 -2.60 -8.31 -9.78
C ALA A 109 -3.10 -9.78 -9.83
N ASP A 110 -2.54 -10.68 -9.03
CA ASP A 110 -2.99 -12.07 -8.89
C ASP A 110 -3.98 -12.27 -7.73
N LEU A 111 -4.21 -11.22 -6.92
CA LEU A 111 -5.04 -11.26 -5.71
C LEU A 111 -4.73 -12.47 -4.81
N SER A 112 -3.45 -12.84 -4.69
CA SER A 112 -3.01 -13.91 -3.79
C SER A 112 -3.52 -13.70 -2.36
N ALA A 113 -3.62 -12.45 -1.90
CA ALA A 113 -4.47 -12.06 -0.78
C ALA A 113 -5.80 -11.53 -1.35
N PRO A 114 -6.94 -12.18 -1.02
CA PRO A 114 -8.25 -11.73 -1.47
C PRO A 114 -8.54 -10.30 -1.07
N ILE A 115 -9.13 -9.50 -1.98
CA ILE A 115 -9.41 -8.08 -1.71
C ILE A 115 -10.36 -7.90 -0.51
N GLU A 116 -11.20 -8.86 -0.22
CA GLU A 116 -12.13 -8.88 0.92
C GLU A 116 -11.41 -8.83 2.28
N GLU A 117 -10.16 -9.32 2.34
CA GLU A 117 -9.34 -9.22 3.54
C GLU A 117 -8.89 -7.77 3.86
N ALA A 118 -9.11 -6.82 2.94
CA ALA A 118 -8.78 -5.41 3.15
C ALA A 118 -9.52 -4.79 4.34
N GLU A 119 -10.74 -5.25 4.65
CA GLU A 119 -11.48 -4.80 5.84
C GLU A 119 -10.69 -4.97 7.14
N ARG A 120 -9.86 -6.02 7.22
CA ARG A 120 -9.00 -6.24 8.39
C ARG A 120 -7.88 -5.21 8.50
N LEU A 121 -7.35 -4.77 7.34
CA LEU A 121 -6.35 -3.71 7.31
C LEU A 121 -7.00 -2.38 7.68
N PHE A 122 -8.18 -2.09 7.15
CA PHE A 122 -8.93 -0.87 7.47
C PHE A 122 -9.27 -0.81 8.96
N ALA A 123 -9.76 -1.90 9.55
CA ALA A 123 -10.03 -1.96 10.99
C ALA A 123 -8.77 -1.68 11.85
N ALA A 124 -7.58 -2.09 11.39
CA ALA A 124 -6.32 -1.76 12.07
C ALA A 124 -5.97 -0.26 11.96
N LEU A 125 -6.23 0.36 10.80
CA LEU A 125 -6.04 1.80 10.59
C LEU A 125 -7.03 2.62 11.44
N ASP A 126 -8.30 2.18 11.51
CA ASP A 126 -9.33 2.80 12.35
C ASP A 126 -8.99 2.68 13.85
N ALA A 127 -8.36 1.57 14.26
CA ALA A 127 -7.83 1.37 15.61
C ALA A 127 -6.54 2.20 15.89
N GLY A 128 -6.19 3.11 15.00
CA GLY A 128 -5.13 4.10 15.17
C GLY A 128 -3.77 3.67 14.59
N ALA A 129 -3.66 2.59 13.80
CA ALA A 129 -2.46 2.33 13.03
C ALA A 129 -2.30 3.38 11.92
N ASP A 130 -1.06 3.65 11.53
CA ASP A 130 -0.74 4.49 10.36
C ASP A 130 -0.49 3.62 9.13
N VAL A 131 -0.02 2.38 9.38
CA VAL A 131 0.28 1.36 8.37
C VAL A 131 -0.26 0.02 8.84
N ALA A 132 -1.03 -0.66 8.00
CA ALA A 132 -1.50 -2.02 8.22
C ALA A 132 -0.92 -2.94 7.15
N ILE A 133 -0.31 -4.06 7.56
CA ILE A 133 0.33 -5.00 6.64
C ILE A 133 -0.29 -6.38 6.78
N GLY A 134 -0.63 -6.99 5.65
CA GLY A 134 -1.06 -8.38 5.62
C GLY A 134 0.09 -9.33 5.97
N SER A 135 -0.24 -10.41 6.67
CA SER A 135 0.74 -11.43 7.04
C SER A 135 0.22 -12.83 6.73
N ARG A 136 1.04 -13.58 5.99
CA ARG A 136 0.81 -14.98 5.65
C ARG A 136 1.20 -15.93 6.79
N TRP A 137 1.92 -15.42 7.79
CA TRP A 137 2.59 -16.24 8.80
C TRP A 137 1.96 -16.16 10.19
N LEU A 138 1.13 -15.14 10.47
CA LEU A 138 0.45 -14.99 11.77
C LEU A 138 -0.58 -16.09 12.04
N ASP A 139 -1.30 -16.52 11.00
CA ASP A 139 -2.28 -17.58 11.10
C ASP A 139 -2.05 -18.63 9.99
N LYS A 140 -1.60 -19.81 10.42
CA LYS A 140 -1.31 -20.92 9.49
C LYS A 140 -2.57 -21.53 8.88
N GLN A 141 -3.73 -21.40 9.53
CA GLN A 141 -5.00 -21.95 9.06
C GLN A 141 -5.56 -21.16 7.85
N LYS A 142 -5.09 -19.94 7.67
CA LYS A 142 -5.47 -19.05 6.56
C LYS A 142 -4.71 -19.27 5.26
N GLN A 143 -3.78 -20.22 5.21
CA GLN A 143 -3.11 -20.60 3.98
C GLN A 143 -3.95 -21.63 3.23
N THR A 144 -4.68 -21.19 2.20
CA THR A 144 -5.64 -22.02 1.45
C THR A 144 -4.99 -22.93 0.40
N VAL A 145 -3.84 -22.56 -0.12
CA VAL A 145 -3.09 -23.34 -1.12
C VAL A 145 -1.67 -23.62 -0.62
N HIS A 146 -1.32 -24.91 -0.55
CA HIS A 146 -0.02 -25.30 -0.05
C HIS A 146 1.07 -25.11 -1.10
N GLN A 147 2.01 -24.22 -0.82
CA GLN A 147 3.24 -24.14 -1.57
C GLN A 147 4.10 -25.41 -1.38
N PRO A 148 4.88 -25.82 -2.40
CA PRO A 148 5.91 -26.83 -2.23
C PRO A 148 6.80 -26.55 -1.02
N LEU A 149 7.17 -27.60 -0.25
CA LEU A 149 7.91 -27.45 1.02
C LEU A 149 9.20 -26.65 0.88
N TYR A 150 9.93 -26.83 -0.24
CA TYR A 150 11.17 -26.08 -0.50
C TYR A 150 10.91 -24.56 -0.65
N ARG A 151 9.82 -24.15 -1.30
CA ARG A 151 9.44 -22.73 -1.45
C ARG A 151 9.10 -22.11 -0.11
N ARG A 152 8.36 -22.84 0.73
CA ARG A 152 8.04 -22.40 2.11
C ARG A 152 9.31 -22.25 2.95
N PHE A 153 10.26 -23.18 2.82
CA PHE A 153 11.52 -23.13 3.55
C PHE A 153 12.37 -21.93 3.10
N PHE A 154 12.59 -21.76 1.80
CA PHE A 154 13.36 -20.64 1.27
C PHE A 154 12.70 -19.29 1.59
N GLY A 155 11.38 -19.17 1.44
CA GLY A 155 10.66 -17.95 1.78
C GLY A 155 10.80 -17.59 3.26
N ARG A 156 10.73 -18.57 4.18
CA ARG A 156 10.95 -18.32 5.60
C ARG A 156 12.36 -17.92 5.95
N CYS A 157 13.35 -18.63 5.37
CA CYS A 157 14.75 -18.30 5.56
C CYS A 157 15.04 -16.89 5.05
N PHE A 158 14.54 -16.56 3.86
CA PHE A 158 14.71 -15.25 3.28
C PHE A 158 14.09 -14.15 4.14
N ASN A 159 12.83 -14.33 4.58
CA ASN A 159 12.17 -13.38 5.48
C ASN A 159 12.92 -13.23 6.82
N LYS A 160 13.47 -14.32 7.36
CA LYS A 160 14.29 -14.26 8.58
C LYS A 160 15.58 -13.46 8.36
N VAL A 161 16.24 -13.66 7.22
CA VAL A 161 17.45 -12.88 6.84
C VAL A 161 17.08 -11.41 6.68
N THR A 162 16.00 -11.07 5.97
CA THR A 162 15.50 -9.70 5.80
C THR A 162 15.27 -9.02 7.15
N ARG A 163 14.57 -9.70 8.05
CA ARG A 163 14.30 -9.20 9.41
C ARG A 163 15.57 -8.92 10.20
N LEU A 164 16.56 -9.81 10.11
CA LEU A 164 17.84 -9.68 10.80
C LEU A 164 18.69 -8.55 10.21
N VAL A 165 18.79 -8.49 8.89
CA VAL A 165 19.61 -7.48 8.18
C VAL A 165 19.04 -6.08 8.36
N ILE A 166 17.72 -5.92 8.25
CA ILE A 166 17.06 -4.61 8.29
C ILE A 166 16.61 -4.26 9.72
N GLY A 167 16.48 -5.24 10.61
CA GLY A 167 16.06 -5.05 11.99
C GLY A 167 14.54 -4.85 12.15
N LEU A 168 13.74 -5.53 11.32
CA LEU A 168 12.28 -5.43 11.36
C LEU A 168 11.67 -6.51 12.28
N PRO A 169 10.71 -6.14 13.17
CA PRO A 169 10.09 -7.10 14.10
C PRO A 169 8.94 -7.90 13.49
N PHE A 170 8.53 -7.59 12.25
CA PHE A 170 7.35 -8.18 11.59
C PHE A 170 7.61 -9.62 11.13
N GLN A 171 6.59 -10.48 11.17
CA GLN A 171 6.71 -11.86 10.71
C GLN A 171 6.69 -11.97 9.18
N ASP A 172 5.95 -11.09 8.50
CA ASP A 172 5.88 -11.04 7.03
C ASP A 172 6.12 -9.63 6.50
N THR A 173 7.33 -9.38 6.02
CA THR A 173 7.70 -8.07 5.47
C THR A 173 7.34 -7.92 4.00
N GLN A 174 7.04 -9.02 3.29
CA GLN A 174 6.93 -9.07 1.83
C GLN A 174 5.55 -9.44 1.30
N CYS A 175 4.52 -9.42 2.14
CA CYS A 175 3.16 -9.59 1.67
C CYS A 175 2.76 -8.36 0.84
N GLY A 176 2.42 -8.57 -0.44
CA GLY A 176 1.98 -7.52 -1.37
C GLY A 176 0.56 -7.02 -1.09
N PHE A 177 0.18 -6.92 0.19
CA PHE A 177 -1.15 -6.50 0.62
C PHE A 177 -1.01 -5.60 1.84
N LYS A 178 -0.98 -4.29 1.61
CA LYS A 178 -0.70 -3.29 2.63
C LYS A 178 -1.58 -2.06 2.45
N ALA A 179 -2.04 -1.49 3.55
CA ALA A 179 -2.82 -0.27 3.59
C ALA A 179 -2.18 0.78 4.51
N PHE A 180 -2.41 2.02 4.19
CA PHE A 180 -1.79 3.17 4.82
C PHE A 180 -2.82 4.29 4.95
N LYS A 181 -2.70 5.12 5.98
CA LYS A 181 -3.26 6.45 5.94
C LYS A 181 -2.55 7.25 4.85
N ARG A 182 -3.26 8.06 4.08
CA ARG A 182 -2.69 8.84 2.96
C ARG A 182 -1.44 9.61 3.33
N GLU A 183 -1.45 10.32 4.44
CA GLU A 183 -0.30 11.11 4.91
C GLU A 183 0.95 10.24 5.16
N ALA A 184 0.74 9.07 5.78
CA ALA A 184 1.82 8.12 6.01
C ALA A 184 2.37 7.57 4.68
N ALA A 185 1.50 7.20 3.73
CA ALA A 185 1.91 6.76 2.41
C ALA A 185 2.70 7.84 1.68
N GLN A 186 2.16 9.06 1.59
CA GLN A 186 2.81 10.19 0.92
C GLN A 186 4.23 10.42 1.47
N THR A 187 4.41 10.34 2.78
CA THR A 187 5.72 10.52 3.41
C THR A 187 6.65 9.35 3.14
N ILE A 188 6.19 8.11 3.34
CA ILE A 188 7.00 6.90 3.19
C ILE A 188 7.47 6.73 1.74
N PHE A 189 6.55 6.84 0.77
CA PHE A 189 6.83 6.57 -0.64
C PHE A 189 7.65 7.69 -1.32
N ARG A 190 7.64 8.93 -0.80
CA ARG A 190 8.61 9.97 -1.22
C ARG A 190 10.04 9.64 -0.79
N LEU A 191 10.22 8.94 0.30
CA LEU A 191 11.53 8.54 0.84
C LEU A 191 12.03 7.20 0.29
N GLN A 192 11.17 6.42 -0.38
CA GLN A 192 11.52 5.13 -0.98
C GLN A 192 12.55 5.30 -2.09
N THR A 193 13.60 4.45 -2.06
CA THR A 193 14.69 4.45 -3.04
C THR A 193 14.76 3.16 -3.86
N ILE A 194 14.24 2.06 -3.35
CA ILE A 194 14.28 0.74 -4.01
C ILE A 194 13.10 0.61 -4.98
N GLU A 195 13.41 0.38 -6.25
CA GLU A 195 12.40 0.32 -7.31
C GLU A 195 11.87 -1.10 -7.60
N ARG A 196 12.58 -2.15 -7.15
CA ARG A 196 12.24 -3.55 -7.45
C ARG A 196 11.64 -4.26 -6.24
N TRP A 197 12.04 -5.51 -6.00
CA TRP A 197 11.39 -6.39 -5.02
C TRP A 197 11.71 -6.08 -3.55
N GLY A 198 12.84 -5.45 -3.27
CA GLY A 198 13.26 -5.07 -1.91
C GLY A 198 12.54 -3.84 -1.36
N PHE A 199 11.60 -3.23 -2.09
CA PHE A 199 10.87 -2.05 -1.62
C PHE A 199 9.98 -2.35 -0.39
N ASP A 200 9.38 -3.54 -0.33
CA ASP A 200 8.51 -3.94 0.77
C ASP A 200 9.19 -3.82 2.16
N PRO A 201 10.38 -4.39 2.39
CA PRO A 201 11.10 -4.15 3.64
C PRO A 201 11.60 -2.71 3.79
N GLU A 202 11.92 -1.99 2.69
CA GLU A 202 12.36 -0.60 2.77
C GLU A 202 11.26 0.32 3.31
N ILE A 203 10.04 0.23 2.78
CA ILE A 203 8.93 1.07 3.24
C ILE A 203 8.59 0.83 4.71
N LEU A 204 8.70 -0.40 5.21
CA LEU A 204 8.53 -0.71 6.62
C LEU A 204 9.68 -0.17 7.48
N PHE A 205 10.90 -0.19 6.96
CA PHE A 205 12.06 0.41 7.61
C PHE A 205 11.88 1.93 7.74
N ILE A 206 11.48 2.61 6.67
CA ILE A 206 11.20 4.06 6.63
C ILE A 206 10.07 4.39 7.61
N ALA A 207 8.96 3.65 7.56
CA ALA A 207 7.81 3.85 8.44
C ALA A 207 8.21 3.76 9.93
N ARG A 208 9.03 2.78 10.32
CA ARG A 208 9.57 2.67 11.68
C ARG A 208 10.49 3.84 12.06
N LYS A 209 11.33 4.28 11.13
CA LYS A 209 12.23 5.42 11.34
C LYS A 209 11.44 6.71 11.59
N LEU A 210 10.31 6.85 10.92
CA LEU A 210 9.33 7.93 11.11
C LEU A 210 8.45 7.76 12.35
N LYS A 211 8.59 6.64 13.08
CA LYS A 211 7.79 6.28 14.28
C LYS A 211 6.30 6.09 14.00
N TYR A 212 5.93 5.75 12.77
CA TYR A 212 4.56 5.34 12.45
C TYR A 212 4.19 4.04 13.17
N ARG A 213 2.93 3.96 13.60
CA ARG A 213 2.36 2.75 14.19
C ARG A 213 2.03 1.76 13.09
N ILE A 214 2.79 0.65 13.03
CA ILE A 214 2.60 -0.42 12.05
C ILE A 214 1.93 -1.60 12.75
N VAL A 215 0.84 -2.12 12.17
CA VAL A 215 0.13 -3.30 12.65
C VAL A 215 0.17 -4.40 11.60
N GLU A 216 0.56 -5.60 12.03
CA GLU A 216 0.59 -6.80 11.19
C GLU A 216 -0.72 -7.59 11.41
N VAL A 217 -1.44 -7.89 10.33
CA VAL A 217 -2.78 -8.47 10.33
C VAL A 217 -2.77 -9.82 9.60
N PRO A 218 -3.31 -10.92 10.19
CA PRO A 218 -3.37 -12.19 9.50
C PRO A 218 -4.37 -12.13 8.34
N VAL A 219 -3.92 -12.48 7.14
CA VAL A 219 -4.75 -12.52 5.93
C VAL A 219 -4.77 -13.92 5.33
N THR A 220 -5.88 -14.25 4.69
CA THR A 220 -5.98 -15.44 3.84
C THR A 220 -5.05 -15.26 2.64
N TRP A 221 -4.32 -16.30 2.27
CA TRP A 221 -3.38 -16.23 1.16
C TRP A 221 -3.43 -17.50 0.33
N GLY A 222 -3.57 -17.33 -0.99
CA GLY A 222 -3.54 -18.40 -1.97
C GLY A 222 -2.33 -18.26 -2.89
N HIS A 223 -1.63 -19.35 -3.19
CA HIS A 223 -0.52 -19.35 -4.13
C HIS A 223 -1.04 -19.42 -5.57
N ASP A 224 -0.63 -18.48 -6.44
CA ASP A 224 -0.78 -18.62 -7.89
C ASP A 224 0.48 -19.29 -8.47
N GLU A 225 0.32 -20.45 -9.11
CA GLU A 225 1.42 -21.21 -9.72
C GLU A 225 2.07 -20.47 -10.90
N ARG A 226 1.38 -19.50 -11.49
CA ARG A 226 1.87 -18.68 -12.62
C ARG A 226 2.84 -17.57 -12.19
N SER A 227 3.29 -17.55 -10.93
CA SER A 227 4.27 -16.58 -10.44
C SER A 227 5.57 -16.61 -11.26
N ARG A 228 5.97 -15.45 -11.76
CA ARG A 228 7.17 -15.28 -12.61
C ARG A 228 8.47 -15.05 -11.82
N MET A 229 8.41 -15.06 -10.50
CA MET A 229 9.55 -14.80 -9.62
C MET A 229 10.60 -15.93 -9.70
N SER A 230 11.82 -15.58 -10.08
CA SER A 230 12.97 -16.49 -10.05
C SER A 230 13.65 -16.43 -8.69
N TYR A 231 13.49 -17.48 -7.87
CA TYR A 231 14.00 -17.52 -6.49
C TYR A 231 15.50 -17.25 -6.36
N LEU A 232 16.32 -17.72 -7.30
CA LEU A 232 17.77 -17.51 -7.25
C LEU A 232 18.18 -16.11 -7.72
N LYS A 233 17.70 -15.71 -8.90
CA LYS A 233 18.10 -14.41 -9.49
C LYS A 233 17.49 -13.23 -8.71
N ASP A 234 16.20 -13.33 -8.42
CA ASP A 234 15.50 -12.25 -7.71
C ASP A 234 15.89 -12.24 -6.22
N GLY A 235 16.11 -13.42 -5.62
CA GLY A 235 16.59 -13.51 -4.25
C GLY A 235 17.96 -12.87 -4.03
N MET A 236 18.92 -13.03 -4.97
CA MET A 236 20.22 -12.37 -4.86
C MET A 236 20.09 -10.85 -5.00
N LYS A 237 19.29 -10.38 -5.98
CA LYS A 237 19.01 -8.94 -6.12
C LYS A 237 18.37 -8.34 -4.87
N MET A 238 17.42 -9.05 -4.27
CA MET A 238 16.80 -8.61 -3.03
C MET A 238 17.80 -8.53 -1.86
N LEU A 239 18.80 -9.43 -1.79
CA LEU A 239 19.88 -9.33 -0.81
C LEU A 239 20.75 -8.08 -1.04
N GLU A 240 21.06 -7.77 -2.29
CA GLU A 240 21.78 -6.54 -2.67
C GLU A 240 20.94 -5.29 -2.28
N GLU A 241 19.63 -5.30 -2.57
CA GLU A 241 18.72 -4.22 -2.20
C GLU A 241 18.62 -4.05 -0.68
N MET A 242 18.60 -5.14 0.11
CA MET A 242 18.66 -5.07 1.57
C MET A 242 19.98 -4.48 2.07
N ALA A 243 21.10 -4.85 1.46
CA ALA A 243 22.40 -4.25 1.78
C ALA A 243 22.41 -2.75 1.43
N GLN A 244 21.75 -2.35 0.34
CA GLN A 244 21.57 -0.95 -0.03
C GLN A 244 20.74 -0.18 1.01
N ILE A 245 19.61 -0.74 1.49
CA ILE A 245 18.81 -0.13 2.56
C ILE A 245 19.67 0.09 3.79
N ARG A 246 20.45 -0.92 4.20
CA ARG A 246 21.33 -0.82 5.37
C ARG A 246 22.41 0.25 5.18
N THR A 247 23.04 0.27 4.00
CA THR A 247 24.05 1.27 3.64
C THR A 247 23.48 2.68 3.64
N ASN A 248 22.30 2.88 3.03
CA ASN A 248 21.60 4.16 3.03
C ASN A 248 21.28 4.63 4.45
N SER A 249 20.89 3.70 5.34
CA SER A 249 20.62 3.99 6.74
C SER A 249 21.90 4.42 7.47
N ILE A 250 23.01 3.68 7.32
CA ILE A 250 24.29 3.99 7.97
C ILE A 250 24.85 5.33 7.49
N ARG A 251 24.69 5.64 6.21
CA ARG A 251 25.09 6.91 5.60
C ARG A 251 24.19 8.10 5.94
N GLY A 252 23.13 7.89 6.72
CA GLY A 252 22.22 8.97 7.11
C GLY A 252 21.27 9.46 6.00
N ARG A 253 21.26 8.85 4.82
CA ARG A 253 20.45 9.32 3.67
C ARG A 253 18.96 9.46 3.97
N TYR A 254 18.40 8.53 4.74
CA TYR A 254 16.99 8.65 5.15
C TYR A 254 16.79 9.78 6.18
N ASP A 255 17.75 10.02 7.08
CA ASP A 255 17.67 11.10 8.07
C ASP A 255 17.74 12.47 7.40
N GLU A 256 18.65 12.62 6.44
CA GLU A 256 18.78 13.85 5.63
C GLU A 256 17.50 14.10 4.83
N ALA A 257 16.95 13.08 4.16
CA ALA A 257 15.72 13.22 3.39
C ALA A 257 14.51 13.54 4.29
N ILE A 258 14.40 12.93 5.47
CA ILE A 258 13.35 13.24 6.46
C ILE A 258 13.49 14.68 6.97
N ALA A 259 14.71 15.14 7.25
CA ALA A 259 14.96 16.52 7.68
C ALA A 259 14.55 17.53 6.59
N ALA A 260 14.96 17.28 5.34
CA ALA A 260 14.62 18.14 4.20
C ALA A 260 13.08 18.23 3.97
N MET A 261 12.36 17.12 4.16
CA MET A 261 10.88 17.13 4.06
C MET A 261 10.23 17.98 5.15
N LYS A 262 10.75 17.95 6.37
CA LYS A 262 10.23 18.76 7.49
C LYS A 262 10.47 20.24 7.26
N ASP A 263 11.63 20.63 6.78
CA ASP A 263 11.95 22.03 6.47
C ASP A 263 11.02 22.59 5.39
N THR A 264 10.73 21.78 4.36
CA THR A 264 9.81 22.19 3.28
C THR A 264 8.36 22.34 3.79
N SER A 265 7.93 21.51 4.73
CA SER A 265 6.56 21.60 5.30
C SER A 265 6.38 22.83 6.20
N HIS A 266 7.42 23.29 6.87
CA HIS A 266 7.39 24.55 7.64
C HIS A 266 7.35 25.81 6.77
N MET A 267 7.84 25.74 5.52
CA MET A 267 7.79 26.87 4.60
C MET A 267 6.42 27.06 3.92
N VAL A 268 5.54 26.05 3.95
CA VAL A 268 4.25 26.05 3.25
C VAL A 268 3.06 26.36 4.18
N THR A 269 3.28 26.47 5.49
CA THR A 269 2.20 26.86 6.43
C THR A 269 2.15 28.39 6.48
N PRO A 270 1.11 29.07 5.93
CA PRO A 270 0.87 30.47 6.24
C PRO A 270 0.55 30.53 7.74
N GLN A 271 1.22 31.44 8.47
CA GLN A 271 0.81 31.82 9.80
C GLN A 271 -0.63 32.32 9.71
N VAL A 272 -1.59 31.50 10.12
CA VAL A 272 -2.93 31.96 10.42
C VAL A 272 -2.81 32.60 11.79
N ASP A 273 -2.69 33.92 11.82
CA ASP A 273 -2.86 34.73 13.03
C ASP A 273 -4.22 34.38 13.63
N ARG A 274 -4.21 33.69 14.77
CA ARG A 274 -5.41 33.53 15.58
C ARG A 274 -5.71 34.89 16.20
N PRO A 275 -6.90 35.50 16.00
CA PRO A 275 -7.27 36.70 16.71
C PRO A 275 -7.32 36.37 18.20
N GLU A 276 -6.70 37.25 19.00
CA GLU A 276 -6.71 37.22 20.43
C GLU A 276 -8.17 37.19 20.93
N THR A 277 -8.45 36.24 21.80
CA THR A 277 -9.74 36.15 22.52
C THR A 277 -9.88 37.34 23.45
N ILE A 278 -10.73 38.27 23.11
CA ILE A 278 -11.11 39.34 24.03
C ILE A 278 -12.10 38.73 25.03
N GLU A 279 -11.65 38.57 26.26
CA GLU A 279 -12.48 38.35 27.42
C GLU A 279 -13.30 39.65 27.65
N HIS A 280 -14.62 39.56 27.67
CA HIS A 280 -15.47 40.55 28.28
C HIS A 280 -16.26 39.93 29.46
N VAL A 281 -15.75 40.22 30.59
CA VAL A 281 -16.25 40.46 31.91
C VAL A 281 -17.75 40.85 31.98
N GLU A 282 -18.39 40.22 32.97
CA GLU A 282 -19.68 40.41 33.61
C GLU A 282 -20.32 41.80 33.54
N ALA A 283 -21.66 41.83 33.50
CA ALA A 283 -22.43 42.63 34.46
C ALA A 283 -23.93 42.24 34.48
N ARG A 284 -24.34 41.78 35.70
CA ARG A 284 -25.64 41.84 36.37
C ARG A 284 -26.81 41.00 35.85
#